data_bacb906827d7a082b9f190ae2cd9261c
#
_entry.id   bacb906827d7a082b9f190ae2cd9261c
#
_cell.length_a   1.000
_cell.length_b   1.000
_cell.length_c   1.000
_cell.angle_alpha   90.00
_cell.angle_beta   90.00
_cell.angle_gamma   90.00
#
_symmetry.space_group_name_H-M   'P 1'
#
loop_
_entity.id
_entity.type
_entity.pdbx_description
1 polymer ?
#
loop_
_entity_poly.entity_id
_entity_poly.type
_entity_poly.pdbx_seq_one_letter_code
_entity_poly.pdbx_strand_id
1 'polypeptide(L)'
;MQIQQPPPEVARVGLRGIKMLATADGEFHTLERGLMDAAQKHILGTQFELDDLESITPRELADGIPQPLREQISNGCLITALIDGEASSAERLLLDEYAEAFGIKSPELTNLHRLVDNHLLLFRLDVARRSFLGQRVKKFVAERGLRGISHLIQGLRKAENQEVADRYRGLGDCAEGTLGRSYLDFTRKNGFSVPGEIGGPPEPVVFHDCLHVLAGYETSPLEETQIASFQAGLMKKQPMFGMFFMLAQFQLGIQVTPIAGAEFMQVDPDLMLKALVRGTQVNRDLTSDWDPWDDFEKPVIELRRAYNILPR
;
A
#
# COMPACT_ATOMS: atom_id res chain seq x y z
N MET A 1 6.00 -0.44 -8.01
CA MET A 1 5.39 0.69 -8.78
C MET A 1 6.49 1.44 -9.50
N GLN A 2 6.23 1.98 -10.70
CA GLN A 2 7.14 2.96 -11.32
C GLN A 2 6.51 4.34 -11.18
N ILE A 3 7.25 5.27 -10.59
CA ILE A 3 6.85 6.66 -10.46
C ILE A 3 7.81 7.47 -11.32
N GLN A 4 7.28 8.32 -12.18
CA GLN A 4 8.04 9.21 -13.06
C GLN A 4 7.86 10.66 -12.61
N GLN A 5 8.94 11.42 -12.61
CA GLN A 5 8.88 12.85 -12.43
C GLN A 5 8.65 13.50 -13.80
N PRO A 6 7.47 14.10 -14.05
CA PRO A 6 7.19 14.78 -15.31
C PRO A 6 7.90 16.14 -15.39
N PRO A 7 8.03 16.73 -16.58
CA PRO A 7 8.38 18.13 -16.72
C PRO A 7 7.40 19.04 -15.94
N PRO A 8 7.84 20.22 -15.43
CA PRO A 8 7.01 21.08 -14.59
C PRO A 8 5.69 21.51 -15.25
N GLU A 9 5.69 21.77 -16.56
CA GLU A 9 4.46 22.12 -17.30
C GLU A 9 3.45 20.98 -17.33
N VAL A 10 3.89 19.74 -17.47
CA VAL A 10 3.05 18.53 -17.40
C VAL A 10 2.56 18.28 -15.97
N ALA A 11 3.45 18.49 -14.99
CA ALA A 11 3.09 18.40 -13.57
C ALA A 11 1.96 19.40 -13.22
N ARG A 12 2.06 20.64 -13.71
CA ARG A 12 1.02 21.67 -13.51
C ARG A 12 -0.33 21.26 -14.09
N VAL A 13 -0.34 20.69 -15.30
CA VAL A 13 -1.57 20.18 -15.93
C VAL A 13 -2.17 19.05 -15.09
N GLY A 14 -1.37 18.09 -14.63
CA GLY A 14 -1.82 17.01 -13.75
C GLY A 14 -2.40 17.52 -12.43
N LEU A 15 -1.73 18.48 -11.78
CA LEU A 15 -2.19 19.09 -10.54
C LEU A 15 -3.51 19.86 -10.72
N ARG A 16 -3.73 20.53 -11.86
CA ARG A 16 -5.03 21.16 -12.19
C ARG A 16 -6.16 20.12 -12.23
N GLY A 17 -5.90 18.96 -12.87
CA GLY A 17 -6.88 17.87 -12.90
C GLY A 17 -7.17 17.29 -11.52
N ILE A 18 -6.13 17.08 -10.69
CA ILE A 18 -6.29 16.58 -9.31
C ILE A 18 -7.05 17.60 -8.45
N LYS A 19 -6.74 18.91 -8.56
CA LYS A 19 -7.48 19.96 -7.84
C LYS A 19 -8.97 20.02 -8.25
N MET A 20 -9.27 19.89 -9.54
CA MET A 20 -10.66 19.84 -10.03
C MET A 20 -11.42 18.66 -9.41
N LEU A 21 -10.75 17.52 -9.28
CA LEU A 21 -11.32 16.33 -8.63
C LEU A 21 -11.57 16.60 -7.15
N ALA A 22 -10.56 17.05 -6.43
CA ALA A 22 -10.58 17.37 -5.00
C ALA A 22 -11.63 18.43 -4.61
N THR A 23 -12.11 19.21 -5.57
CA THR A 23 -13.15 20.25 -5.37
C THR A 23 -14.48 19.89 -6.00
N ALA A 24 -14.65 18.67 -6.51
CA ALA A 24 -15.83 18.28 -7.27
C ALA A 24 -17.11 18.20 -6.43
N ASP A 25 -16.98 17.91 -5.15
CA ASP A 25 -18.08 17.90 -4.17
C ASP A 25 -18.37 19.26 -3.55
N GLY A 26 -17.55 20.29 -3.85
CA GLY A 26 -17.69 21.68 -3.39
C GLY A 26 -16.80 22.06 -2.22
N GLU A 27 -16.00 21.13 -1.70
CA GLU A 27 -15.00 21.38 -0.65
C GLU A 27 -13.58 21.11 -1.20
N PHE A 28 -12.58 21.67 -0.55
CA PHE A 28 -11.18 21.31 -0.76
C PHE A 28 -10.60 20.90 0.59
N HIS A 29 -10.69 19.60 0.88
CA HIS A 29 -10.34 19.08 2.19
C HIS A 29 -8.84 19.22 2.48
N THR A 30 -8.49 19.41 3.75
CA THR A 30 -7.08 19.63 4.17
C THR A 30 -6.17 18.46 3.82
N LEU A 31 -6.66 17.23 3.84
CA LEU A 31 -5.89 16.04 3.44
C LEU A 31 -5.63 15.96 1.94
N GLU A 32 -6.58 16.40 1.12
CA GLU A 32 -6.39 16.47 -0.34
C GLU A 32 -5.36 17.54 -0.70
N ARG A 33 -5.48 18.73 -0.09
CA ARG A 33 -4.44 19.78 -0.21
C ARG A 33 -3.08 19.25 0.22
N GLY A 34 -3.00 18.61 1.39
CA GLY A 34 -1.78 18.00 1.90
C GLY A 34 -1.21 16.93 0.98
N LEU A 35 -2.08 16.13 0.33
CA LEU A 35 -1.67 15.13 -0.66
C LEU A 35 -1.05 15.77 -1.91
N MET A 36 -1.64 16.87 -2.40
CA MET A 36 -1.09 17.61 -3.54
C MET A 36 0.26 18.25 -3.20
N ASP A 37 0.41 18.83 -2.02
CA ASP A 37 1.69 19.41 -1.55
C ASP A 37 2.75 18.31 -1.38
N ALA A 38 2.38 17.18 -0.80
CA ALA A 38 3.26 16.02 -0.67
C ALA A 38 3.65 15.44 -2.04
N ALA A 39 2.74 15.41 -3.01
CA ALA A 39 3.04 15.00 -4.39
C ALA A 39 4.05 15.94 -5.05
N GLN A 40 3.89 17.26 -4.90
CA GLN A 40 4.86 18.23 -5.38
C GLN A 40 6.26 18.00 -4.77
N LYS A 41 6.31 17.79 -3.46
CA LYS A 41 7.55 17.61 -2.69
C LYS A 41 8.27 16.29 -3.02
N HIS A 42 7.56 15.17 -3.07
CA HIS A 42 8.18 13.84 -3.12
C HIS A 42 8.24 13.23 -4.52
N ILE A 43 7.37 13.67 -5.45
CA ILE A 43 7.23 13.06 -6.76
C ILE A 43 7.54 14.04 -7.88
N LEU A 44 6.93 15.24 -7.84
CA LEU A 44 6.94 16.16 -8.97
C LEU A 44 8.16 17.10 -8.99
N GLY A 45 8.74 17.40 -7.84
CA GLY A 45 9.83 18.37 -7.69
C GLY A 45 9.39 19.81 -8.06
N THR A 46 8.13 20.16 -7.74
CA THR A 46 7.53 21.45 -8.02
C THR A 46 7.03 22.12 -6.75
N GLN A 47 6.69 23.41 -6.84
CA GLN A 47 6.17 24.22 -5.73
C GLN A 47 5.16 25.26 -6.27
N PHE A 48 4.12 24.77 -6.96
CA PHE A 48 3.04 25.61 -7.42
C PHE A 48 2.11 25.97 -6.27
N GLU A 49 1.66 27.22 -6.22
CA GLU A 49 0.58 27.63 -5.34
C GLU A 49 -0.73 26.97 -5.82
N LEU A 50 -1.30 26.11 -4.98
CA LEU A 50 -2.46 25.32 -5.36
C LEU A 50 -3.70 26.19 -5.68
N ASP A 51 -3.82 27.33 -5.00
CA ASP A 51 -4.95 28.25 -5.21
C ASP A 51 -4.88 28.93 -6.59
N ASP A 52 -3.69 29.12 -7.15
CA ASP A 52 -3.46 29.70 -8.48
C ASP A 52 -3.65 28.70 -9.63
N LEU A 53 -3.94 27.44 -9.33
CA LEU A 53 -4.22 26.43 -10.36
C LEU A 53 -5.62 26.65 -10.93
N GLU A 54 -5.70 27.03 -12.20
CA GLU A 54 -6.93 27.22 -12.95
C GLU A 54 -7.68 25.90 -13.18
N SER A 55 -9.00 25.97 -13.37
CA SER A 55 -9.80 24.81 -13.78
C SER A 55 -9.33 24.24 -15.13
N ILE A 56 -9.63 22.96 -15.36
CA ILE A 56 -9.26 22.25 -16.58
C ILE A 56 -10.38 21.29 -16.96
N THR A 57 -10.66 21.18 -18.25
CA THR A 57 -11.60 20.16 -18.75
C THR A 57 -10.94 18.80 -18.89
N PRO A 58 -11.70 17.67 -18.87
CA PRO A 58 -11.15 16.33 -19.09
C PRO A 58 -10.36 16.20 -20.40
N ARG A 59 -10.80 16.89 -21.46
CA ARG A 59 -10.14 16.92 -22.75
C ARG A 59 -8.80 17.65 -22.69
N GLU A 60 -8.77 18.85 -22.12
CA GLU A 60 -7.52 19.61 -21.95
C GLU A 60 -6.51 18.84 -21.07
N LEU A 61 -7.00 18.18 -20.04
CA LEU A 61 -6.18 17.30 -19.21
C LEU A 61 -5.57 16.17 -20.06
N ALA A 62 -6.37 15.49 -20.87
CA ALA A 62 -5.89 14.40 -21.73
C ALA A 62 -4.92 14.88 -22.82
N ASP A 63 -5.16 16.06 -23.39
CA ASP A 63 -4.28 16.67 -24.39
C ASP A 63 -2.94 17.11 -23.79
N GLY A 64 -2.92 17.56 -22.52
CA GLY A 64 -1.72 18.02 -21.81
C GLY A 64 -0.93 16.93 -21.10
N ILE A 65 -1.47 15.73 -20.92
CA ILE A 65 -0.77 14.61 -20.26
C ILE A 65 -0.32 13.57 -21.30
N PRO A 66 1.02 13.38 -21.47
CA PRO A 66 1.56 12.32 -22.31
C PRO A 66 1.07 10.93 -21.90
N GLN A 67 0.81 10.06 -22.90
CA GLN A 67 0.25 8.73 -22.68
C GLN A 67 0.95 7.91 -21.57
N PRO A 68 2.30 7.88 -21.47
CA PRO A 68 2.97 7.11 -20.41
C PRO A 68 2.69 7.59 -18.98
N LEU A 69 2.22 8.84 -18.80
CA LEU A 69 1.93 9.44 -17.49
C LEU A 69 0.46 9.38 -17.10
N ARG A 70 -0.44 9.04 -18.04
CA ARG A 70 -1.89 9.03 -17.80
C ARG A 70 -2.30 8.08 -16.68
N GLU A 71 -1.70 6.89 -16.63
CA GLU A 71 -1.95 5.94 -15.54
C GLU A 71 -1.51 6.50 -14.18
N GLN A 72 -0.35 7.16 -14.13
CA GLN A 72 0.14 7.78 -12.89
C GLN A 72 -0.80 8.89 -12.41
N ILE A 73 -1.28 9.76 -13.30
CA ILE A 73 -2.25 10.81 -12.95
C ILE A 73 -3.57 10.20 -12.51
N SER A 74 -4.11 9.20 -13.24
CA SER A 74 -5.32 8.47 -12.84
C SER A 74 -5.20 7.85 -11.45
N ASN A 75 -4.05 7.26 -11.13
CA ASN A 75 -3.77 6.70 -9.80
C ASN A 75 -3.70 7.79 -8.73
N GLY A 76 -3.11 8.95 -9.03
CA GLY A 76 -3.13 10.12 -8.16
C GLY A 76 -4.56 10.59 -7.86
N CYS A 77 -5.37 10.70 -8.89
CA CYS A 77 -6.79 11.05 -8.75
C CYS A 77 -7.57 10.03 -7.88
N LEU A 78 -7.31 8.72 -8.06
CA LEU A 78 -7.93 7.68 -7.24
C LEU A 78 -7.55 7.76 -5.76
N ILE A 79 -6.31 8.12 -5.45
CA ILE A 79 -5.88 8.33 -4.06
C ILE A 79 -6.55 9.59 -3.49
N THR A 80 -6.62 10.67 -4.28
CA THR A 80 -7.26 11.92 -3.88
C THR A 80 -8.72 11.69 -3.51
N ALA A 81 -9.49 10.99 -4.34
CA ALA A 81 -10.90 10.67 -4.10
C ALA A 81 -11.19 9.77 -2.87
N LEU A 82 -10.17 9.37 -2.11
CA LEU A 82 -10.32 8.51 -0.93
C LEU A 82 -9.57 9.03 0.30
N ILE A 83 -8.76 10.09 0.13
CA ILE A 83 -7.83 10.53 1.19
C ILE A 83 -8.55 11.30 2.30
N ASP A 84 -9.67 11.91 2.02
CA ASP A 84 -10.52 12.61 2.99
C ASP A 84 -11.37 11.68 3.86
N GLY A 85 -11.37 10.37 3.56
CA GLY A 85 -12.11 9.33 4.29
C GLY A 85 -13.48 9.01 3.70
N GLU A 86 -13.84 9.62 2.58
CA GLU A 86 -15.10 9.40 1.87
C GLU A 86 -14.86 9.01 0.40
N ALA A 87 -15.90 8.61 -0.29
CA ALA A 87 -15.86 8.31 -1.72
C ALA A 87 -17.10 8.99 -2.35
N SER A 88 -16.95 10.21 -2.82
CA SER A 88 -18.08 11.01 -3.29
C SER A 88 -18.54 10.59 -4.70
N SER A 89 -19.85 10.77 -4.96
CA SER A 89 -20.41 10.54 -6.29
C SER A 89 -19.92 11.57 -7.32
N ALA A 90 -19.61 12.80 -6.89
CA ALA A 90 -19.14 13.87 -7.76
C ALA A 90 -17.73 13.56 -8.28
N GLU A 91 -16.81 13.15 -7.37
CA GLU A 91 -15.45 12.74 -7.73
C GLU A 91 -15.47 11.51 -8.64
N ARG A 92 -16.30 10.50 -8.33
CA ARG A 92 -16.46 9.32 -9.19
C ARG A 92 -16.84 9.70 -10.61
N LEU A 93 -17.84 10.58 -10.79
CA LEU A 93 -18.28 11.01 -12.12
C LEU A 93 -17.16 11.72 -12.88
N LEU A 94 -16.43 12.62 -12.23
CA LEU A 94 -15.30 13.31 -12.86
C LEU A 94 -14.14 12.34 -13.18
N LEU A 95 -13.89 11.36 -12.33
CA LEU A 95 -12.90 10.29 -12.60
C LEU A 95 -13.28 9.43 -13.80
N ASP A 96 -14.57 9.14 -13.98
CA ASP A 96 -15.07 8.43 -15.17
C ASP A 96 -14.83 9.25 -16.45
N GLU A 97 -15.07 10.57 -16.42
CA GLU A 97 -14.78 11.47 -17.53
C GLU A 97 -13.28 11.54 -17.85
N TYR A 98 -12.42 11.57 -16.81
CA TYR A 98 -10.97 11.53 -17.00
C TYR A 98 -10.51 10.19 -17.58
N ALA A 99 -11.07 9.08 -17.11
CA ALA A 99 -10.74 7.75 -17.62
C ALA A 99 -11.14 7.59 -19.09
N GLU A 100 -12.32 8.11 -19.48
CA GLU A 100 -12.75 8.13 -20.87
C GLU A 100 -11.82 8.99 -21.74
N ALA A 101 -11.49 10.22 -21.30
CA ALA A 101 -10.59 11.12 -22.01
C ALA A 101 -9.17 10.55 -22.15
N PHE A 102 -8.66 9.84 -21.14
CA PHE A 102 -7.37 9.16 -21.17
C PHE A 102 -7.39 7.84 -21.96
N GLY A 103 -8.56 7.27 -22.24
CA GLY A 103 -8.72 5.94 -22.82
C GLY A 103 -8.32 4.81 -21.85
N ILE A 104 -8.46 5.01 -20.53
CA ILE A 104 -8.08 4.06 -19.47
C ILE A 104 -9.32 3.30 -19.02
N LYS A 105 -9.17 1.96 -18.94
CA LYS A 105 -10.11 1.08 -18.24
C LYS A 105 -9.32 0.27 -17.23
N SER A 106 -9.66 0.39 -15.96
CA SER A 106 -8.92 -0.28 -14.91
C SER A 106 -9.81 -0.95 -13.86
N PRO A 107 -9.33 -2.03 -13.23
CA PRO A 107 -10.02 -2.63 -12.09
C PRO A 107 -10.12 -1.67 -10.89
N GLU A 108 -9.21 -0.72 -10.79
CA GLU A 108 -9.16 0.30 -9.75
C GLU A 108 -10.39 1.20 -9.80
N LEU A 109 -10.76 1.70 -10.98
CA LEU A 109 -12.01 2.46 -11.20
C LEU A 109 -13.23 1.63 -10.84
N THR A 110 -13.26 0.34 -11.22
CA THR A 110 -14.34 -0.57 -10.84
C THR A 110 -14.47 -0.68 -9.31
N ASN A 111 -13.37 -0.64 -8.57
CA ASN A 111 -13.40 -0.67 -7.11
C ASN A 111 -13.84 0.65 -6.49
N LEU A 112 -13.51 1.79 -7.09
CA LEU A 112 -14.09 3.07 -6.68
C LEU A 112 -15.61 3.05 -6.83
N HIS A 113 -16.16 2.57 -7.96
CA HIS A 113 -17.61 2.40 -8.14
C HIS A 113 -18.24 1.52 -7.06
N ARG A 114 -17.59 0.40 -6.72
CA ARG A 114 -18.07 -0.48 -5.64
C ARG A 114 -18.11 0.20 -4.29
N LEU A 115 -17.14 1.09 -4.00
CA LEU A 115 -17.16 1.90 -2.77
C LEU A 115 -18.31 2.88 -2.76
N VAL A 116 -18.44 3.71 -3.79
CA VAL A 116 -19.50 4.72 -3.91
C VAL A 116 -20.90 4.09 -3.91
N ASP A 117 -21.06 2.95 -4.59
CA ASP A 117 -22.32 2.20 -4.66
C ASP A 117 -22.55 1.29 -3.43
N ASN A 118 -21.71 1.39 -2.40
CA ASN A 118 -21.77 0.61 -1.16
C ASN A 118 -21.72 -0.91 -1.35
N HIS A 119 -21.09 -1.38 -2.43
CA HIS A 119 -20.86 -2.80 -2.68
C HIS A 119 -19.62 -3.31 -1.93
N LEU A 120 -19.55 -3.08 -0.62
CA LEU A 120 -18.37 -3.28 0.22
C LEU A 120 -17.84 -4.73 0.21
N LEU A 121 -18.72 -5.73 0.11
CA LEU A 121 -18.26 -7.13 0.05
C LEU A 121 -17.46 -7.40 -1.21
N LEU A 122 -17.92 -6.96 -2.37
CA LEU A 122 -17.23 -7.12 -3.65
C LEU A 122 -15.91 -6.35 -3.68
N PHE A 123 -15.93 -5.13 -3.13
CA PHE A 123 -14.71 -4.31 -2.95
C PHE A 123 -13.67 -5.05 -2.09
N ARG A 124 -14.05 -5.47 -0.87
CA ARG A 124 -13.15 -6.18 0.06
C ARG A 124 -12.53 -7.43 -0.56
N LEU A 125 -13.36 -8.25 -1.23
CA LEU A 125 -12.89 -9.48 -1.87
C LEU A 125 -11.90 -9.20 -3.01
N ASP A 126 -12.15 -8.17 -3.82
CA ASP A 126 -11.26 -7.86 -4.95
C ASP A 126 -9.95 -7.22 -4.48
N VAL A 127 -10.01 -6.29 -3.52
CA VAL A 127 -8.81 -5.69 -2.91
C VAL A 127 -7.98 -6.74 -2.18
N ALA A 128 -8.59 -7.57 -1.34
CA ALA A 128 -7.87 -8.63 -0.62
C ALA A 128 -7.16 -9.58 -1.59
N ARG A 129 -7.84 -10.00 -2.67
CA ARG A 129 -7.29 -10.93 -3.65
C ARG A 129 -6.12 -10.35 -4.47
N ARG A 130 -6.18 -9.06 -4.81
CA ARG A 130 -5.20 -8.39 -5.68
C ARG A 130 -4.08 -7.70 -4.91
N SER A 131 -4.27 -7.41 -3.63
CA SER A 131 -3.24 -6.83 -2.77
C SER A 131 -2.06 -7.79 -2.57
N PHE A 132 -1.00 -7.30 -1.95
CA PHE A 132 0.15 -8.12 -1.56
C PHE A 132 -0.25 -9.35 -0.73
N LEU A 133 -1.25 -9.22 0.15
CA LEU A 133 -1.73 -10.32 0.98
C LEU A 133 -2.31 -11.47 0.14
N GLY A 134 -3.18 -11.17 -0.82
CA GLY A 134 -3.77 -12.18 -1.70
C GLY A 134 -2.74 -12.87 -2.60
N GLN A 135 -1.75 -12.12 -3.07
CA GLN A 135 -0.64 -12.68 -3.85
C GLN A 135 0.20 -13.67 -3.02
N ARG A 136 0.51 -13.32 -1.76
CA ARG A 136 1.23 -14.21 -0.83
C ARG A 136 0.46 -15.47 -0.48
N VAL A 137 -0.81 -15.35 -0.13
CA VAL A 137 -1.66 -16.51 0.16
C VAL A 137 -1.72 -17.46 -1.05
N LYS A 138 -1.88 -16.92 -2.26
CA LYS A 138 -1.88 -17.71 -3.49
C LYS A 138 -0.57 -18.46 -3.70
N LYS A 139 0.57 -17.80 -3.51
CA LYS A 139 1.90 -18.41 -3.61
C LYS A 139 2.07 -19.52 -2.57
N PHE A 140 1.78 -19.23 -1.31
CA PHE A 140 1.89 -20.18 -0.19
C PHE A 140 1.09 -21.46 -0.42
N VAL A 141 -0.15 -21.33 -0.91
CA VAL A 141 -1.00 -22.48 -1.25
C VAL A 141 -0.46 -23.24 -2.46
N ALA A 142 0.04 -22.53 -3.47
CA ALA A 142 0.60 -23.17 -4.66
C ALA A 142 1.86 -24.00 -4.34
N GLU A 143 2.71 -23.52 -3.43
CA GLU A 143 3.96 -24.20 -3.02
C GLU A 143 3.73 -25.37 -2.07
N ARG A 144 2.74 -25.29 -1.18
CA ARG A 144 2.51 -26.27 -0.11
C ARG A 144 1.27 -27.16 -0.28
N GLY A 145 0.46 -26.92 -1.31
CA GLY A 145 -0.74 -27.71 -1.62
C GLY A 145 -1.73 -27.78 -0.44
N LEU A 146 -2.28 -28.96 -0.17
CA LEU A 146 -3.26 -29.18 0.90
C LEU A 146 -2.72 -28.86 2.31
N ARG A 147 -1.41 -29.08 2.55
CA ARG A 147 -0.78 -28.69 3.83
C ARG A 147 -0.78 -27.18 4.00
N GLY A 148 -0.49 -26.42 2.91
CA GLY A 148 -0.57 -24.95 2.93
C GLY A 148 -1.97 -24.44 3.26
N ILE A 149 -3.01 -25.06 2.69
CA ILE A 149 -4.40 -24.71 3.02
C ILE A 149 -4.71 -24.99 4.49
N SER A 150 -4.29 -26.16 5.02
CA SER A 150 -4.49 -26.52 6.44
C SER A 150 -3.80 -25.51 7.37
N HIS A 151 -2.53 -25.17 7.11
CA HIS A 151 -1.77 -24.20 7.92
C HIS A 151 -2.39 -22.79 7.83
N LEU A 152 -2.87 -22.38 6.65
CA LEU A 152 -3.57 -21.11 6.50
C LEU A 152 -4.84 -21.06 7.33
N ILE A 153 -5.67 -22.12 7.30
CA ILE A 153 -6.91 -22.21 8.08
C ILE A 153 -6.60 -22.21 9.59
N GLN A 154 -5.57 -22.94 10.03
CA GLN A 154 -5.12 -22.95 11.42
C GLN A 154 -4.68 -21.55 11.88
N GLY A 155 -3.84 -20.87 11.10
CA GLY A 155 -3.40 -19.51 11.38
C GLY A 155 -4.56 -18.51 11.41
N LEU A 156 -5.51 -18.59 10.46
CA LEU A 156 -6.71 -17.73 10.46
C LEU A 156 -7.63 -18.00 11.66
N ARG A 157 -7.67 -19.24 12.15
CA ARG A 157 -8.40 -19.61 13.39
C ARG A 157 -7.59 -19.29 14.64
N LYS A 158 -6.36 -18.82 14.50
CA LYS A 158 -5.42 -18.57 15.61
C LYS A 158 -5.21 -19.82 16.49
N ALA A 159 -5.27 -21.00 15.86
CA ALA A 159 -5.09 -22.29 16.52
C ALA A 159 -3.62 -22.65 16.66
N GLU A 160 -3.29 -23.38 17.72
CA GLU A 160 -1.92 -23.83 17.97
C GLU A 160 -1.45 -24.84 16.91
N ASN A 161 -0.17 -24.68 16.48
CA ASN A 161 0.59 -25.63 15.69
C ASN A 161 2.02 -25.65 16.21
N GLN A 162 2.32 -26.60 17.08
CA GLN A 162 3.59 -26.66 17.81
C GLN A 162 4.80 -26.75 16.87
N GLU A 163 4.71 -27.54 15.79
CA GLU A 163 5.81 -27.68 14.81
C GLU A 163 6.16 -26.32 14.17
N VAL A 164 5.15 -25.55 13.78
CA VAL A 164 5.33 -24.21 13.21
C VAL A 164 5.88 -23.27 14.28
N ALA A 165 5.30 -23.26 15.48
CA ALA A 165 5.74 -22.39 16.57
C ALA A 165 7.21 -22.62 16.95
N ASP A 166 7.62 -23.86 17.08
CA ASP A 166 9.01 -24.20 17.44
C ASP A 166 10.00 -23.76 16.36
N ARG A 167 9.62 -23.87 15.08
CA ARG A 167 10.44 -23.37 13.98
C ARG A 167 10.68 -21.86 14.05
N TYR A 168 9.64 -21.07 14.35
CA TYR A 168 9.78 -19.62 14.51
C TYR A 168 10.47 -19.21 15.81
N ARG A 169 10.26 -19.95 16.91
CA ARG A 169 11.00 -19.73 18.17
C ARG A 169 12.49 -19.99 18.02
N GLY A 170 12.85 -20.98 17.18
CA GLY A 170 14.26 -21.28 16.85
C GLY A 170 15.03 -20.13 16.20
N LEU A 171 14.33 -19.09 15.67
CA LEU A 171 14.98 -17.86 15.21
C LEU A 171 15.70 -17.10 16.34
N GLY A 172 15.42 -17.43 17.61
CA GLY A 172 16.15 -16.93 18.76
C GLY A 172 17.62 -17.37 18.81
N ASP A 173 17.96 -18.45 18.12
CA ASP A 173 19.34 -18.98 18.03
C ASP A 173 20.17 -18.29 16.93
N CYS A 174 19.53 -17.48 16.06
CA CYS A 174 20.24 -16.68 15.09
C CYS A 174 21.09 -15.60 15.78
N ALA A 175 22.20 -15.23 15.15
CA ALA A 175 23.10 -14.20 15.68
C ALA A 175 22.39 -12.84 15.80
N GLU A 176 22.82 -12.01 16.75
CA GLU A 176 22.30 -10.64 16.90
C GLU A 176 22.47 -9.84 15.63
N GLY A 177 21.45 -9.00 15.31
CA GLY A 177 21.43 -8.16 14.11
C GLY A 177 21.07 -8.91 12.82
N THR A 178 20.85 -10.23 12.85
CA THR A 178 20.26 -10.96 11.73
C THR A 178 18.77 -10.71 11.61
N LEU A 179 18.19 -10.94 10.44
CA LEU A 179 16.74 -10.72 10.21
C LEU A 179 15.90 -11.61 11.12
N GLY A 180 16.24 -12.90 11.27
CA GLY A 180 15.46 -13.83 12.08
C GLY A 180 15.46 -13.45 13.56
N ARG A 181 16.61 -13.10 14.14
CA ARG A 181 16.69 -12.61 15.51
C ARG A 181 15.92 -11.30 15.68
N SER A 182 16.12 -10.35 14.77
CA SER A 182 15.45 -9.04 14.81
C SER A 182 13.94 -9.17 14.65
N TYR A 183 13.44 -10.08 13.80
CA TYR A 183 12.01 -10.39 13.66
C TYR A 183 11.44 -10.91 14.98
N LEU A 184 12.11 -11.87 15.64
CA LEU A 184 11.62 -12.43 16.90
C LEU A 184 11.63 -11.37 18.01
N ASP A 185 12.68 -10.54 18.08
CA ASP A 185 12.76 -9.44 19.05
C ASP A 185 11.67 -8.38 18.80
N PHE A 186 11.39 -8.04 17.53
CA PHE A 186 10.27 -7.16 17.14
C PHE A 186 8.93 -7.74 17.57
N THR A 187 8.69 -9.03 17.31
CA THR A 187 7.46 -9.73 17.70
C THR A 187 7.26 -9.68 19.23
N ARG A 188 8.30 -9.99 19.98
CA ARG A 188 8.27 -9.96 21.47
C ARG A 188 8.08 -8.55 22.02
N LYS A 189 8.80 -7.55 21.47
CA LYS A 189 8.69 -6.14 21.87
C LYS A 189 7.26 -5.64 21.77
N ASN A 190 6.53 -6.05 20.72
CA ASN A 190 5.16 -5.63 20.46
C ASN A 190 4.10 -6.54 21.12
N GLY A 191 4.51 -7.58 21.86
CA GLY A 191 3.58 -8.50 22.51
C GLY A 191 2.83 -9.41 21.53
N PHE A 192 3.38 -9.62 20.33
CA PHE A 192 2.79 -10.48 19.31
C PHE A 192 3.21 -11.94 19.51
N SER A 193 2.34 -12.86 19.09
CA SER A 193 2.66 -14.28 18.98
C SER A 193 3.29 -14.58 17.61
N VAL A 194 4.22 -15.52 17.56
CA VAL A 194 4.75 -16.02 16.28
C VAL A 194 3.76 -16.99 15.61
N PRO A 195 3.88 -17.26 14.31
CA PRO A 195 3.07 -18.28 13.65
C PRO A 195 3.12 -19.62 14.37
N GLY A 196 1.97 -20.26 14.49
CA GLY A 196 1.82 -21.54 15.22
C GLY A 196 1.57 -21.41 16.72
N GLU A 197 1.79 -20.26 17.32
CA GLU A 197 1.32 -19.98 18.69
C GLU A 197 -0.17 -19.61 18.71
N ILE A 198 -0.81 -19.81 19.86
CA ILE A 198 -2.20 -19.34 20.06
C ILE A 198 -2.25 -17.83 19.84
N GLY A 199 -3.10 -17.39 18.94
CA GLY A 199 -3.20 -15.96 18.58
C GLY A 199 -2.21 -15.50 17.52
N GLY A 200 -1.25 -16.33 17.11
CA GLY A 200 -0.24 -16.01 16.12
C GLY A 200 -0.83 -15.85 14.70
N PRO A 201 -0.16 -15.06 13.84
CA PRO A 201 -0.59 -14.82 12.48
C PRO A 201 -0.36 -16.06 11.60
N PRO A 202 -1.05 -16.18 10.46
CA PRO A 202 -0.73 -17.19 9.46
C PRO A 202 0.63 -16.89 8.80
N GLU A 203 1.40 -17.95 8.50
CA GLU A 203 2.76 -17.83 7.93
C GLU A 203 2.87 -16.89 6.72
N PRO A 204 1.89 -16.83 5.78
CA PRO A 204 1.99 -15.93 4.62
C PRO A 204 2.13 -14.43 4.95
N VAL A 205 1.84 -14.00 6.18
CA VAL A 205 1.95 -12.57 6.55
C VAL A 205 3.24 -12.20 7.27
N VAL A 206 4.08 -13.18 7.63
CA VAL A 206 5.37 -12.95 8.33
C VAL A 206 6.30 -11.97 7.57
N PHE A 207 6.23 -11.97 6.24
CA PHE A 207 7.00 -11.02 5.45
C PHE A 207 6.70 -9.56 5.81
N HIS A 208 5.46 -9.26 6.22
CA HIS A 208 5.05 -7.91 6.63
C HIS A 208 5.84 -7.47 7.88
N ASP A 209 5.89 -8.32 8.91
CA ASP A 209 6.65 -8.02 10.12
C ASP A 209 8.16 -7.94 9.85
N CYS A 210 8.68 -8.79 8.95
CA CYS A 210 10.06 -8.69 8.48
C CYS A 210 10.31 -7.37 7.74
N LEU A 211 9.32 -6.84 7.02
CA LEU A 211 9.45 -5.53 6.37
C LEU A 211 9.41 -4.38 7.38
N HIS A 212 8.69 -4.47 8.50
CA HIS A 212 8.83 -3.53 9.63
C HIS A 212 10.29 -3.47 10.09
N VAL A 213 10.92 -4.63 10.30
CA VAL A 213 12.34 -4.72 10.69
C VAL A 213 13.25 -4.12 9.62
N LEU A 214 13.08 -4.51 8.36
CA LEU A 214 13.94 -4.06 7.25
C LEU A 214 13.74 -2.56 6.94
N ALA A 215 12.51 -2.09 6.93
CA ALA A 215 12.19 -0.71 6.59
C ALA A 215 12.25 0.25 7.79
N GLY A 216 12.22 -0.24 9.03
CA GLY A 216 12.36 0.54 10.25
C GLY A 216 11.09 1.28 10.64
N TYR A 217 9.91 0.73 10.35
CA TYR A 217 8.62 1.25 10.82
C TYR A 217 8.17 0.48 12.07
N GLU A 218 7.52 1.18 13.01
CA GLU A 218 6.88 0.61 14.19
C GLU A 218 5.42 0.23 13.90
N THR A 219 4.65 -0.17 14.91
CA THR A 219 3.30 -0.74 14.79
C THR A 219 2.16 0.21 15.17
N SER A 220 2.42 1.52 15.30
CA SER A 220 1.33 2.48 15.50
C SER A 220 0.47 2.59 14.23
N PRO A 221 -0.84 2.92 14.32
CA PRO A 221 -1.70 3.06 13.13
C PRO A 221 -1.10 3.95 12.05
N LEU A 222 -0.49 5.08 12.43
CA LEU A 222 0.21 5.97 11.51
C LEU A 222 1.41 5.29 10.83
N GLU A 223 2.17 4.47 11.52
CA GLU A 223 3.31 3.76 10.94
C GLU A 223 2.88 2.54 10.12
N GLU A 224 1.74 1.93 10.44
CA GLU A 224 1.10 0.92 9.62
C GLU A 224 0.70 1.49 8.24
N THR A 225 0.22 2.73 8.16
CA THR A 225 -0.05 3.38 6.86
C THR A 225 1.23 3.59 6.05
N GLN A 226 2.33 3.93 6.71
CA GLN A 226 3.62 4.11 6.05
C GLN A 226 4.20 2.80 5.53
N ILE A 227 4.20 1.72 6.35
CA ILE A 227 4.72 0.43 5.88
C ILE A 227 3.85 -0.15 4.75
N ALA A 228 2.53 -0.01 4.81
CA ALA A 228 1.65 -0.45 3.74
C ALA A 228 1.86 0.35 2.44
N SER A 229 2.13 1.65 2.53
CA SER A 229 2.49 2.50 1.40
C SER A 229 3.88 2.14 0.83
N PHE A 230 4.85 1.87 1.69
CA PHE A 230 6.15 1.35 1.29
C PHE A 230 6.02 0.02 0.55
N GLN A 231 5.18 -0.89 1.05
CA GLN A 231 4.88 -2.17 0.38
C GLN A 231 4.23 -1.95 -0.99
N ALA A 232 3.26 -1.05 -1.11
CA ALA A 232 2.67 -0.69 -2.39
C ALA A 232 3.72 -0.15 -3.38
N GLY A 233 4.66 0.67 -2.90
CA GLY A 233 5.76 1.20 -3.70
C GLY A 233 6.64 0.12 -4.30
N LEU A 234 7.02 -0.90 -3.51
CA LEU A 234 7.89 -1.98 -3.97
C LEU A 234 7.18 -3.06 -4.79
N MET A 235 5.84 -3.13 -4.79
CA MET A 235 5.08 -4.07 -5.60
C MET A 235 5.34 -3.86 -7.09
N LYS A 236 5.64 -4.94 -7.82
CA LYS A 236 5.81 -4.93 -9.28
C LYS A 236 4.50 -5.21 -10.03
N LYS A 237 3.52 -5.83 -9.37
CA LYS A 237 2.21 -6.18 -9.94
C LYS A 237 1.10 -5.51 -9.16
N GLN A 238 0.23 -4.79 -9.85
CA GLN A 238 -0.98 -4.18 -9.29
C GLN A 238 -0.74 -3.34 -8.01
N PRO A 239 0.24 -2.42 -8.00
CA PRO A 239 0.62 -1.66 -6.80
C PRO A 239 -0.52 -0.83 -6.22
N MET A 240 -1.45 -0.34 -7.04
CA MET A 240 -2.62 0.41 -6.58
C MET A 240 -3.53 -0.42 -5.67
N PHE A 241 -3.57 -1.75 -5.80
CA PHE A 241 -4.31 -2.58 -4.84
C PHE A 241 -3.64 -2.65 -3.47
N GLY A 242 -2.33 -2.42 -3.38
CA GLY A 242 -1.65 -2.16 -2.12
C GLY A 242 -2.09 -0.83 -1.50
N MET A 243 -2.21 0.24 -2.31
CA MET A 243 -2.73 1.53 -1.86
C MET A 243 -4.21 1.44 -1.46
N PHE A 244 -5.06 0.76 -2.24
CA PHE A 244 -6.45 0.53 -1.86
C PHE A 244 -6.59 -0.27 -0.56
N PHE A 245 -5.73 -1.26 -0.34
CA PHE A 245 -5.70 -1.99 0.92
C PHE A 245 -5.41 -1.04 2.08
N MET A 246 -4.38 -0.20 1.96
CA MET A 246 -3.98 0.76 2.97
C MET A 246 -5.08 1.80 3.23
N LEU A 247 -5.62 2.44 2.17
CA LEU A 247 -6.68 3.43 2.30
C LEU A 247 -7.95 2.83 2.90
N ALA A 248 -8.38 1.66 2.44
CA ALA A 248 -9.55 0.98 3.01
C ALA A 248 -9.37 0.67 4.49
N GLN A 249 -8.23 0.07 4.86
CA GLN A 249 -7.97 -0.42 6.21
C GLN A 249 -7.74 0.72 7.22
N PHE A 250 -7.05 1.79 6.83
CA PHE A 250 -6.57 2.82 7.75
C PHE A 250 -7.15 4.22 7.52
N GLN A 251 -7.80 4.48 6.39
CA GLN A 251 -8.41 5.77 6.10
C GLN A 251 -9.93 5.72 6.10
N LEU A 252 -10.51 4.70 5.45
CA LEU A 252 -11.96 4.56 5.30
C LEU A 252 -12.62 3.71 6.41
N GLY A 253 -11.87 3.12 7.32
CA GLY A 253 -12.41 2.23 8.35
C GLY A 253 -13.01 0.93 7.81
N ILE A 254 -12.62 0.51 6.60
CA ILE A 254 -13.14 -0.69 5.93
C ILE A 254 -12.20 -1.86 6.17
N GLN A 255 -12.60 -2.80 7.01
CA GLN A 255 -11.80 -3.99 7.29
C GLN A 255 -11.67 -4.90 6.06
N VAL A 256 -10.48 -4.96 5.46
CA VAL A 256 -10.16 -5.79 4.30
C VAL A 256 -9.63 -7.17 4.71
N THR A 257 -8.94 -7.25 5.86
CA THR A 257 -8.34 -8.48 6.37
C THR A 257 -8.88 -8.84 7.75
N PRO A 258 -9.03 -10.14 8.09
CA PRO A 258 -9.39 -10.56 9.45
C PRO A 258 -8.19 -10.53 10.42
N ILE A 259 -6.98 -10.19 9.96
CA ILE A 259 -5.74 -10.24 10.74
C ILE A 259 -5.63 -9.04 11.66
N ALA A 260 -5.96 -7.84 11.16
CA ALA A 260 -5.93 -6.59 11.91
C ALA A 260 -7.28 -5.87 11.85
N GLY A 261 -7.62 -5.10 12.88
CA GLY A 261 -8.78 -4.21 12.89
C GLY A 261 -8.63 -3.10 11.86
N ALA A 262 -9.75 -2.53 11.42
CA ALA A 262 -9.74 -1.32 10.60
C ALA A 262 -9.65 -0.08 11.51
N GLU A 263 -8.94 0.92 11.01
CA GLU A 263 -8.80 2.24 11.63
C GLU A 263 -9.38 3.30 10.70
N PHE A 264 -9.69 4.48 11.23
CA PHE A 264 -10.29 5.58 10.46
C PHE A 264 -9.43 6.83 10.56
N MET A 265 -9.21 7.52 9.44
CA MET A 265 -8.48 8.80 9.36
C MET A 265 -7.07 8.76 9.96
N GLN A 266 -6.28 7.71 9.64
CA GLN A 266 -4.92 7.54 10.17
C GLN A 266 -3.83 7.96 9.17
N VAL A 267 -4.18 8.35 7.95
CA VAL A 267 -3.20 8.67 6.91
C VAL A 267 -2.71 10.10 7.02
N ASP A 268 -1.40 10.26 7.12
CA ASP A 268 -0.69 11.52 6.85
C ASP A 268 -0.17 11.49 5.41
N PRO A 269 -0.63 12.38 4.52
CA PRO A 269 -0.26 12.36 3.10
C PRO A 269 1.24 12.52 2.83
N ASP A 270 1.95 13.34 3.61
CA ASP A 270 3.40 13.56 3.45
C ASP A 270 4.18 12.28 3.78
N LEU A 271 3.89 11.67 4.92
CA LEU A 271 4.52 10.43 5.36
C LEU A 271 4.15 9.26 4.46
N MET A 272 2.89 9.19 3.99
CA MET A 272 2.41 8.18 3.05
C MET A 272 3.17 8.22 1.73
N LEU A 273 3.25 9.38 1.08
CA LEU A 273 3.95 9.50 -0.21
C LEU A 273 5.46 9.36 -0.07
N LYS A 274 6.06 9.85 1.02
CA LYS A 274 7.47 9.60 1.33
C LYS A 274 7.76 8.10 1.42
N ALA A 275 6.92 7.35 2.12
CA ALA A 275 7.07 5.89 2.26
C ALA A 275 6.84 5.17 0.92
N LEU A 276 5.83 5.57 0.15
CA LEU A 276 5.54 5.04 -1.19
C LEU A 276 6.75 5.21 -2.12
N VAL A 277 7.28 6.43 -2.23
CA VAL A 277 8.45 6.74 -3.08
C VAL A 277 9.68 5.95 -2.61
N ARG A 278 9.92 5.87 -1.29
CA ARG A 278 10.99 5.05 -0.74
C ARG A 278 10.84 3.56 -1.14
N GLY A 279 9.61 3.03 -1.14
CA GLY A 279 9.32 1.67 -1.59
C GLY A 279 9.64 1.43 -3.06
N THR A 280 9.47 2.44 -3.93
CA THR A 280 9.81 2.30 -5.36
C THR A 280 11.30 2.13 -5.64
N GLN A 281 12.17 2.54 -4.69
CA GLN A 281 13.62 2.40 -4.80
C GLN A 281 14.10 0.97 -4.50
N VAL A 282 13.27 0.13 -3.89
CA VAL A 282 13.61 -1.25 -3.58
C VAL A 282 13.72 -2.05 -4.87
N ASN A 283 14.84 -2.73 -5.06
CA ASN A 283 15.19 -3.40 -6.31
C ASN A 283 14.51 -4.78 -6.50
N ARG A 284 13.89 -5.33 -5.47
CA ARG A 284 13.18 -6.62 -5.47
C ARG A 284 11.76 -6.47 -4.94
N ASP A 285 10.81 -7.21 -5.49
CA ASP A 285 9.47 -7.31 -4.92
C ASP A 285 9.47 -8.25 -3.70
N LEU A 286 9.61 -7.65 -2.52
CA LEU A 286 9.63 -8.37 -1.26
C LEU A 286 8.22 -8.79 -0.79
N THR A 287 7.16 -8.38 -1.50
CA THR A 287 5.79 -8.79 -1.18
C THR A 287 5.39 -10.09 -1.87
N SER A 288 5.90 -10.41 -3.05
CA SER A 288 5.48 -11.57 -3.83
C SER A 288 6.60 -12.61 -4.06
N ASP A 289 7.82 -12.14 -4.34
CA ASP A 289 8.91 -12.99 -4.85
C ASP A 289 10.01 -13.28 -3.82
N TRP A 290 9.75 -12.98 -2.55
CA TRP A 290 10.69 -13.14 -1.45
C TRP A 290 10.16 -14.12 -0.40
N ASP A 291 10.98 -15.04 0.08
CA ASP A 291 10.73 -15.83 1.29
C ASP A 291 11.68 -15.36 2.39
N PRO A 292 11.19 -14.86 3.53
CA PRO A 292 12.06 -14.47 4.66
C PRO A 292 12.99 -15.58 5.15
N TRP A 293 12.62 -16.86 4.97
CA TRP A 293 13.45 -18.00 5.35
C TRP A 293 14.79 -18.05 4.62
N ASP A 294 14.88 -17.50 3.40
CA ASP A 294 16.13 -17.41 2.63
C ASP A 294 17.14 -16.43 3.26
N ASP A 295 16.65 -15.56 4.17
CA ASP A 295 17.41 -14.40 4.67
C ASP A 295 17.46 -14.30 6.21
N PHE A 296 16.80 -15.18 6.96
CA PHE A 296 16.77 -15.07 8.43
C PHE A 296 18.15 -15.11 9.10
N GLU A 297 19.13 -15.78 8.52
CA GLU A 297 20.50 -15.82 9.04
C GLU A 297 21.36 -14.62 8.62
N LYS A 298 20.86 -13.76 7.71
CA LYS A 298 21.64 -12.64 7.17
C LYS A 298 21.46 -11.37 8.02
N PRO A 299 22.54 -10.57 8.18
CA PRO A 299 22.45 -9.29 8.88
C PRO A 299 21.47 -8.32 8.20
N VAL A 300 20.61 -7.66 8.99
CA VAL A 300 19.63 -6.66 8.52
C VAL A 300 20.30 -5.56 7.69
N ILE A 301 21.49 -5.11 8.11
CA ILE A 301 22.22 -4.04 7.40
C ILE A 301 22.67 -4.47 6.00
N GLU A 302 23.04 -5.74 5.82
CA GLU A 302 23.40 -6.29 4.51
C GLU A 302 22.18 -6.44 3.62
N LEU A 303 21.05 -6.91 4.16
CA LEU A 303 19.80 -7.03 3.43
C LEU A 303 19.28 -5.66 2.97
N ARG A 304 19.36 -4.63 3.83
CA ARG A 304 19.01 -3.24 3.45
C ARG A 304 19.84 -2.77 2.25
N ARG A 305 21.14 -3.03 2.23
CA ARG A 305 22.01 -2.70 1.10
C ARG A 305 21.68 -3.53 -0.14
N ALA A 306 21.53 -4.84 0.01
CA ALA A 306 21.25 -5.75 -1.09
C ALA A 306 19.92 -5.44 -1.79
N TYR A 307 18.89 -5.04 -1.04
CA TYR A 307 17.57 -4.71 -1.56
C TYR A 307 17.36 -3.22 -1.85
N ASN A 308 18.39 -2.40 -1.67
CA ASN A 308 18.32 -0.94 -1.83
C ASN A 308 17.22 -0.30 -0.95
N ILE A 309 17.11 -0.74 0.30
CA ILE A 309 16.20 -0.14 1.27
C ILE A 309 16.92 1.07 1.89
N LEU A 310 16.55 2.26 1.41
CA LEU A 310 17.15 3.51 1.86
C LEU A 310 16.78 3.81 3.33
N PRO A 311 17.57 4.61 4.07
CA PRO A 311 17.18 5.11 5.39
C PRO A 311 15.82 5.82 5.35
N ARG A 312 15.15 5.84 6.49
CA ARG A 312 13.85 6.50 6.70
C ARG A 312 13.97 8.03 6.74
#